data_bb351e8423c88f26ebe0f0c432c39ccb
#
_entry.id   bb351e8423c88f26ebe0f0c432c39ccb
#
_cell.length_a   1.000
_cell.length_b   1.000
_cell.length_c   1.000
_cell.angle_alpha   90.00
_cell.angle_beta   90.00
_cell.angle_gamma   90.00
#
_symmetry.space_group_name_H-M   'P 1'
#
loop_
_entity.id
_entity.type
_entity.pdbx_description
1 polymer ?
#
loop_
_entity_poly.entity_id
_entity_poly.type
_entity_poly.pdbx_seq_one_letter_code
_entity_poly.pdbx_strand_id
1 'polypeptide(L)'
;ESTAILAERPPMGWNSWICFGTSVTEDEVKANADFMAENLKKYGWEYIVIDAGWYAPGMETLEQYESSTPHQIIDKFGRLIVDTEKFPSAKNGEGLKPLADYLHSRGLKLGIHIMRGIPIQAVEANTPIKGTSYRARDIVNTDSRCKWYFGFYGIDMSKPGAQEYYDSLFELYDSWGIDYVKADDLLSPIYAHDEIEAITKAARKRKRPFVLSLSPGPAPVENIKHLQSVAQL
;
A
#
# COMPACT_ATOMS: atom_id res chain seq x y z
N GLU A 1 -15.67 -13.11 -19.34
CA GLU A 1 -15.93 -12.03 -18.38
C GLU A 1 -15.14 -10.82 -18.85
N SER A 2 -15.83 -9.72 -19.17
CA SER A 2 -15.23 -8.46 -19.55
C SER A 2 -14.39 -7.95 -18.36
N THR A 3 -13.08 -7.98 -18.47
CA THR A 3 -12.18 -7.29 -17.54
C THR A 3 -12.43 -5.79 -17.71
N ALA A 4 -13.13 -5.17 -16.79
CA ALA A 4 -13.29 -3.73 -16.77
C ALA A 4 -11.89 -3.09 -16.81
N ILE A 5 -11.66 -2.19 -17.77
CA ILE A 5 -10.43 -1.41 -17.83
C ILE A 5 -10.48 -0.43 -16.65
N LEU A 6 -9.64 -0.68 -15.64
CA LEU A 6 -9.68 0.04 -14.37
C LEU A 6 -9.18 1.49 -14.43
N ALA A 7 -8.32 1.80 -15.39
CA ALA A 7 -7.79 3.14 -15.58
C ALA A 7 -7.69 3.40 -17.08
N GLU A 8 -8.82 3.71 -17.73
CA GLU A 8 -8.86 4.12 -19.13
C GLU A 8 -8.06 5.41 -19.39
N ARG A 9 -7.88 6.21 -18.36
CA ARG A 9 -7.10 7.44 -18.36
C ARG A 9 -6.22 7.45 -17.12
N PRO A 10 -5.07 8.16 -17.14
CA PRO A 10 -4.27 8.35 -15.95
C PRO A 10 -5.14 8.87 -14.79
N PRO A 11 -5.13 8.23 -13.62
CA PRO A 11 -5.90 8.68 -12.48
C PRO A 11 -5.52 10.10 -12.09
N MET A 12 -6.50 10.96 -11.91
CA MET A 12 -6.30 12.31 -11.40
C MET A 12 -6.67 12.35 -9.92
N GLY A 13 -5.76 12.89 -9.11
CA GLY A 13 -5.95 12.91 -7.67
C GLY A 13 -4.86 13.66 -6.93
N TRP A 14 -4.98 13.62 -5.62
CA TRP A 14 -4.03 14.17 -4.68
C TRP A 14 -3.30 13.03 -3.96
N ASN A 15 -1.99 13.20 -3.75
CA ASN A 15 -1.16 12.31 -2.95
C ASN A 15 -0.51 13.13 -1.84
N SER A 16 -0.52 12.62 -0.61
CA SER A 16 -0.07 13.37 0.57
C SER A 16 1.44 13.62 0.63
N TRP A 17 2.25 12.87 -0.13
CA TRP A 17 3.71 12.87 0.02
C TRP A 17 4.35 14.25 -0.13
N ILE A 18 4.01 14.97 -1.20
CA ILE A 18 4.68 16.25 -1.50
C ILE A 18 4.39 17.33 -0.45
N CYS A 19 3.18 17.34 0.13
CA CYS A 19 2.78 18.37 1.07
C CYS A 19 3.08 18.00 2.53
N PHE A 20 2.97 16.72 2.87
CA PHE A 20 2.99 16.25 4.25
C PHE A 20 4.06 15.18 4.54
N GLY A 21 4.68 14.59 3.51
CA GLY A 21 5.60 13.47 3.72
C GLY A 21 4.90 12.35 4.50
N THR A 22 5.48 11.99 5.65
CA THR A 22 4.96 10.96 6.55
C THR A 22 4.03 11.48 7.64
N SER A 23 3.83 12.81 7.73
CA SER A 23 3.12 13.44 8.85
C SER A 23 1.60 13.55 8.67
N VAL A 24 1.07 13.24 7.49
CA VAL A 24 -0.35 13.45 7.15
C VAL A 24 -1.29 12.83 8.18
N THR A 25 -2.31 13.60 8.55
CA THR A 25 -3.36 13.22 9.50
C THR A 25 -4.70 13.00 8.81
N GLU A 26 -5.63 12.35 9.51
CA GLU A 26 -6.99 12.13 9.02
C GLU A 26 -7.72 13.44 8.68
N ASP A 27 -7.57 14.47 9.50
CA ASP A 27 -8.21 15.76 9.26
C ASP A 27 -7.68 16.46 8.01
N GLU A 28 -6.37 16.37 7.75
CA GLU A 28 -5.76 16.91 6.53
C GLU A 28 -6.23 16.15 5.29
N VAL A 29 -6.36 14.82 5.38
CA VAL A 29 -6.92 14.00 4.29
C VAL A 29 -8.36 14.42 4.00
N LYS A 30 -9.19 14.57 5.04
CA LYS A 30 -10.60 15.01 4.90
C LYS A 30 -10.71 16.39 4.29
N ALA A 31 -9.88 17.35 4.74
CA ALA A 31 -9.88 18.71 4.20
C ALA A 31 -9.55 18.74 2.70
N ASN A 32 -8.53 17.98 2.27
CA ASN A 32 -8.18 17.85 0.84
C ASN A 32 -9.29 17.14 0.05
N ALA A 33 -9.93 16.12 0.63
CA ALA A 33 -11.05 15.41 0.01
C ALA A 33 -12.26 16.34 -0.18
N ASP A 34 -12.62 17.13 0.82
CA ASP A 34 -13.73 18.08 0.72
C ASP A 34 -13.48 19.13 -0.37
N PHE A 35 -12.27 19.71 -0.38
CA PHE A 35 -11.88 20.66 -1.44
C PHE A 35 -11.97 20.01 -2.83
N MET A 36 -11.46 18.79 -2.98
CA MET A 36 -11.51 18.07 -4.26
C MET A 36 -12.94 17.78 -4.69
N ALA A 37 -13.79 17.32 -3.79
CA ALA A 37 -15.19 17.03 -4.08
C ALA A 37 -15.95 18.25 -4.58
N GLU A 38 -15.73 19.39 -3.95
CA GLU A 38 -16.42 20.65 -4.29
C GLU A 38 -15.89 21.30 -5.57
N ASN A 39 -14.57 21.27 -5.78
CA ASN A 39 -13.94 22.13 -6.78
C ASN A 39 -13.40 21.36 -7.99
N LEU A 40 -12.88 20.14 -7.82
CA LEU A 40 -12.09 19.44 -8.83
C LEU A 40 -12.77 18.19 -9.39
N LYS A 41 -13.67 17.56 -8.66
CA LYS A 41 -14.34 16.32 -9.06
C LYS A 41 -15.03 16.39 -10.42
N LYS A 42 -15.68 17.53 -10.72
CA LYS A 42 -16.33 17.77 -12.02
C LYS A 42 -15.39 17.75 -13.23
N TYR A 43 -14.07 17.82 -12.96
CA TYR A 43 -13.02 17.72 -13.98
C TYR A 43 -12.34 16.35 -14.01
N GLY A 44 -12.84 15.37 -13.22
CA GLY A 44 -12.33 14.01 -13.16
C GLY A 44 -11.28 13.74 -12.08
N TRP A 45 -11.06 14.68 -11.16
CA TRP A 45 -10.21 14.46 -9.98
C TRP A 45 -10.99 13.69 -8.94
N GLU A 46 -10.56 12.45 -8.64
CA GLU A 46 -11.35 11.56 -7.80
C GLU A 46 -10.53 10.71 -6.81
N TYR A 47 -9.20 10.70 -6.93
CA TYR A 47 -8.34 9.89 -6.05
C TYR A 47 -7.71 10.75 -4.96
N ILE A 48 -7.83 10.28 -3.72
CA ILE A 48 -7.10 10.78 -2.54
C ILE A 48 -6.19 9.65 -2.07
N VAL A 49 -4.88 9.84 -2.14
CA VAL A 49 -3.89 8.82 -1.80
C VAL A 49 -3.11 9.22 -0.55
N ILE A 50 -3.20 8.39 0.48
CA ILE A 50 -2.38 8.50 1.68
C ILE A 50 -1.05 7.81 1.39
N ASP A 51 0.04 8.57 1.38
CA ASP A 51 1.39 8.04 1.14
C ASP A 51 1.99 7.42 2.41
N ALA A 52 3.29 7.13 2.42
CA ALA A 52 3.98 6.42 3.49
C ALA A 52 3.77 7.04 4.89
N GLY A 53 3.88 6.21 5.93
CA GLY A 53 3.83 6.66 7.31
C GLY A 53 2.48 6.52 8.03
N TRP A 54 1.42 6.11 7.35
CA TRP A 54 0.11 5.86 7.99
C TRP A 54 0.14 4.72 9.01
N TYR A 55 1.18 3.91 9.01
CA TYR A 55 1.40 2.72 9.85
C TYR A 55 2.54 2.90 10.86
N ALA A 56 3.14 4.09 10.97
CA ALA A 56 4.37 4.29 11.73
C ALA A 56 4.24 5.50 12.68
N PRO A 57 3.95 5.24 13.97
CA PRO A 57 3.88 6.28 15.01
C PRO A 57 5.19 7.03 15.16
N GLY A 58 5.10 8.33 15.45
CA GLY A 58 6.25 9.18 15.69
C GLY A 58 7.12 9.46 14.46
N MET A 59 6.68 9.04 13.28
CA MET A 59 7.34 9.33 12.01
C MET A 59 6.72 10.58 11.40
N GLU A 60 7.31 11.74 11.69
CA GLU A 60 6.79 13.04 11.30
C GLU A 60 7.65 13.71 10.22
N THR A 61 8.88 13.25 10.01
CA THR A 61 9.79 13.84 9.04
C THR A 61 10.39 12.81 8.09
N LEU A 62 10.80 13.28 6.90
CA LEU A 62 11.48 12.45 5.92
C LEU A 62 12.82 11.90 6.49
N GLU A 63 13.53 12.70 7.28
CA GLU A 63 14.77 12.27 7.92
C GLU A 63 14.54 11.09 8.87
N GLN A 64 13.47 11.10 9.65
CA GLN A 64 13.08 9.96 10.49
C GLN A 64 12.73 8.74 9.65
N TYR A 65 12.08 8.93 8.52
CA TYR A 65 11.73 7.88 7.58
C TYR A 65 12.96 7.19 6.98
N GLU A 66 13.97 7.97 6.60
CA GLU A 66 15.18 7.49 5.95
C GLU A 66 16.25 6.97 6.93
N SER A 67 16.35 7.54 8.14
CA SER A 67 17.49 7.34 9.06
C SER A 67 17.22 6.32 10.17
N SER A 68 15.97 5.97 10.45
CA SER A 68 15.62 5.09 11.57
C SER A 68 15.11 3.72 11.11
N THR A 69 15.27 2.70 11.98
CA THR A 69 14.45 1.50 11.87
C THR A 69 13.05 1.89 12.34
N PRO A 70 12.07 2.00 11.44
CA PRO A 70 10.78 2.56 11.82
C PRO A 70 10.02 1.61 12.75
N HIS A 71 9.38 2.18 13.75
CA HIS A 71 8.41 1.49 14.57
C HIS A 71 7.09 1.37 13.81
N GLN A 72 6.96 0.29 13.05
CA GLN A 72 5.72 -0.02 12.34
C GLN A 72 4.75 -0.75 13.24
N ILE A 73 3.48 -0.38 13.17
CA ILE A 73 2.43 -1.12 13.88
C ILE A 73 2.00 -2.28 12.99
N ILE A 74 2.05 -3.49 13.55
CA ILE A 74 1.62 -4.71 12.86
C ILE A 74 0.55 -5.45 13.64
N ASP A 75 -0.30 -6.18 12.92
CA ASP A 75 -1.23 -7.13 13.52
C ASP A 75 -0.56 -8.49 13.82
N LYS A 76 -1.35 -9.40 14.37
CA LYS A 76 -0.87 -10.75 14.72
C LYS A 76 -0.37 -11.57 13.51
N PHE A 77 -0.66 -11.16 12.29
CA PHE A 77 -0.23 -11.80 11.05
C PHE A 77 0.92 -11.04 10.35
N GLY A 78 1.52 -10.04 11.02
CA GLY A 78 2.61 -9.26 10.48
C GLY A 78 2.19 -8.26 9.40
N ARG A 79 0.90 -7.91 9.30
CA ARG A 79 0.39 -6.93 8.35
C ARG A 79 0.38 -5.55 9.01
N LEU A 80 0.71 -4.52 8.25
CA LEU A 80 0.65 -3.15 8.73
C LEU A 80 -0.78 -2.77 9.12
N ILE A 81 -0.92 -2.10 10.26
CA ILE A 81 -2.16 -1.50 10.73
C ILE A 81 -2.01 0.00 10.96
N VAL A 82 -3.12 0.67 11.01
CA VAL A 82 -3.20 2.13 10.99
C VAL A 82 -2.76 2.75 12.32
N ASP A 83 -1.95 3.80 12.26
CA ASP A 83 -1.64 4.64 13.40
C ASP A 83 -2.90 5.45 13.82
N THR A 84 -3.46 5.10 14.96
CA THR A 84 -4.71 5.70 15.46
C THR A 84 -4.52 7.09 16.09
N GLU A 85 -3.30 7.55 16.27
CA GLU A 85 -3.03 8.95 16.63
C GLU A 85 -3.18 9.85 15.41
N LYS A 86 -2.66 9.43 14.25
CA LYS A 86 -2.82 10.14 12.97
C LYS A 86 -4.22 9.97 12.38
N PHE A 87 -4.82 8.79 12.54
CA PHE A 87 -6.12 8.41 11.97
C PHE A 87 -7.08 7.92 13.06
N PRO A 88 -7.67 8.84 13.86
CA PRO A 88 -8.48 8.48 15.03
C PRO A 88 -9.71 7.63 14.72
N SER A 89 -10.28 7.72 13.52
CA SER A 89 -11.42 6.90 13.12
C SER A 89 -11.07 5.41 12.96
N ALA A 90 -9.78 5.07 12.86
CA ALA A 90 -9.31 3.70 12.80
C ALA A 90 -9.33 2.97 14.16
N LYS A 91 -9.63 3.68 15.26
CA LYS A 91 -9.85 3.07 16.58
C LYS A 91 -10.92 2.00 16.46
N ASN A 92 -10.85 0.97 17.31
CA ASN A 92 -11.74 -0.20 17.29
C ASN A 92 -11.44 -1.26 16.19
N GLY A 93 -10.29 -1.15 15.50
CA GLY A 93 -9.85 -2.17 14.56
C GLY A 93 -10.50 -2.10 13.17
N GLU A 94 -11.21 -1.01 12.87
CA GLU A 94 -11.85 -0.81 11.57
C GLU A 94 -10.88 -0.38 10.46
N GLY A 95 -9.61 -0.08 10.82
CA GLY A 95 -8.60 0.39 9.89
C GLY A 95 -9.04 1.68 9.18
N LEU A 96 -8.77 1.79 7.89
CA LEU A 96 -9.15 2.98 7.10
C LEU A 96 -10.60 2.95 6.61
N LYS A 97 -11.41 1.96 6.99
CA LYS A 97 -12.79 1.85 6.51
C LYS A 97 -13.65 3.11 6.76
N PRO A 98 -13.68 3.70 7.97
CA PRO A 98 -14.46 4.92 8.19
C PRO A 98 -14.03 6.09 7.29
N LEU A 99 -12.73 6.22 7.03
CA LEU A 99 -12.21 7.24 6.13
C LEU A 99 -12.57 6.93 4.66
N ALA A 100 -12.49 5.67 4.26
CA ALA A 100 -12.93 5.26 2.92
C ALA A 100 -14.42 5.54 2.71
N ASP A 101 -15.28 5.19 3.67
CA ASP A 101 -16.71 5.49 3.62
C ASP A 101 -16.98 7.00 3.53
N TYR A 102 -16.20 7.82 4.25
CA TYR A 102 -16.27 9.29 4.17
C TYR A 102 -15.96 9.80 2.74
N LEU A 103 -14.90 9.32 2.12
CA LEU A 103 -14.53 9.69 0.75
C LEU A 103 -15.55 9.18 -0.27
N HIS A 104 -15.98 7.92 -0.14
CA HIS A 104 -16.98 7.31 -1.02
C HIS A 104 -18.32 8.08 -0.98
N SER A 105 -18.73 8.57 0.19
CA SER A 105 -19.96 9.39 0.31
C SER A 105 -19.88 10.69 -0.51
N ARG A 106 -18.68 11.16 -0.83
CA ARG A 106 -18.39 12.32 -1.68
C ARG A 106 -18.15 11.97 -3.15
N GLY A 107 -18.23 10.65 -3.47
CA GLY A 107 -17.90 10.11 -4.78
C GLY A 107 -16.42 10.21 -5.13
N LEU A 108 -15.55 10.19 -4.11
CA LEU A 108 -14.11 10.10 -4.24
C LEU A 108 -13.64 8.67 -3.94
N LYS A 109 -12.38 8.37 -4.24
CA LYS A 109 -11.74 7.07 -4.07
C LYS A 109 -10.55 7.20 -3.12
N LEU A 110 -10.37 6.21 -2.23
CA LEU A 110 -9.24 6.18 -1.30
C LEU A 110 -8.13 5.29 -1.82
N GLY A 111 -6.92 5.84 -1.87
CA GLY A 111 -5.70 5.11 -2.14
C GLY A 111 -4.75 5.09 -0.95
N ILE A 112 -3.88 4.09 -0.91
CA ILE A 112 -2.80 3.97 0.08
C ILE A 112 -1.47 3.64 -0.58
N HIS A 113 -0.40 4.04 0.08
CA HIS A 113 0.96 3.58 -0.20
C HIS A 113 1.23 2.29 0.57
N ILE A 114 1.90 1.35 -0.07
CA ILE A 114 2.47 0.15 0.57
C ILE A 114 3.92 -0.03 0.15
N MET A 115 4.69 -0.70 1.00
CA MET A 115 6.03 -1.17 0.64
C MET A 115 5.97 -2.60 0.12
N ARG A 116 6.89 -2.93 -0.78
CA ARG A 116 7.22 -4.32 -1.12
C ARG A 116 7.69 -5.08 0.13
N GLY A 117 7.35 -6.37 0.18
CA GLY A 117 7.92 -7.28 1.15
C GLY A 117 7.19 -7.36 2.48
N ILE A 118 7.93 -7.69 3.53
CA ILE A 118 7.40 -7.95 4.87
C ILE A 118 8.09 -7.07 5.91
N PRO A 119 7.35 -6.49 6.89
CA PRO A 119 7.93 -5.67 7.96
C PRO A 119 8.97 -6.44 8.78
N ILE A 120 10.05 -5.77 9.15
CA ILE A 120 11.11 -6.34 10.00
C ILE A 120 10.51 -6.88 11.30
N GLN A 121 9.58 -6.16 11.93
CA GLN A 121 8.93 -6.57 13.17
C GLN A 121 8.18 -7.91 13.02
N ALA A 122 7.60 -8.16 11.85
CA ALA A 122 6.94 -9.43 11.57
C ALA A 122 7.93 -10.59 11.52
N VAL A 123 9.12 -10.36 10.95
CA VAL A 123 10.20 -11.35 10.89
C VAL A 123 10.82 -11.58 12.27
N GLU A 124 11.06 -10.53 13.05
CA GLU A 124 11.57 -10.61 14.41
C GLU A 124 10.63 -11.39 15.31
N ALA A 125 9.34 -11.07 15.29
CA ALA A 125 8.29 -11.76 16.03
C ALA A 125 7.95 -13.14 15.44
N ASN A 126 8.43 -13.44 14.23
CA ASN A 126 8.10 -14.64 13.47
C ASN A 126 6.58 -14.89 13.41
N THR A 127 5.84 -13.88 12.97
CA THR A 127 4.38 -13.92 12.92
C THR A 127 3.86 -15.03 12.01
N PRO A 128 2.69 -15.63 12.29
CA PRO A 128 2.08 -16.60 11.39
C PRO A 128 1.58 -15.90 10.11
N ILE A 129 1.63 -16.60 8.98
CA ILE A 129 1.00 -16.18 7.73
C ILE A 129 -0.46 -16.64 7.75
N LYS A 130 -1.38 -15.69 7.58
CA LYS A 130 -2.83 -15.93 7.70
C LYS A 130 -3.28 -17.07 6.80
N GLY A 131 -3.98 -18.03 7.38
CA GLY A 131 -4.57 -19.16 6.63
C GLY A 131 -3.60 -20.28 6.25
N THR A 132 -2.38 -20.25 6.77
CA THR A 132 -1.34 -21.26 6.51
C THR A 132 -0.72 -21.78 7.78
N SER A 133 0.15 -22.80 7.67
CA SER A 133 1.05 -23.26 8.74
C SER A 133 2.40 -22.54 8.75
N TYR A 134 2.67 -21.70 7.74
CA TYR A 134 3.94 -20.99 7.57
C TYR A 134 4.00 -19.72 8.41
N ARG A 135 5.21 -19.21 8.58
CA ARG A 135 5.52 -18.04 9.38
C ARG A 135 6.40 -17.05 8.61
N ALA A 136 6.56 -15.85 9.12
CA ALA A 136 7.32 -14.79 8.46
C ALA A 136 8.75 -15.20 8.09
N ARG A 137 9.43 -15.99 8.95
CA ARG A 137 10.79 -16.46 8.67
C ARG A 137 10.87 -17.54 7.59
N ASP A 138 9.77 -18.19 7.26
CA ASP A 138 9.74 -19.20 6.20
C ASP A 138 9.75 -18.57 4.81
N ILE A 139 9.28 -17.32 4.69
CA ILE A 139 9.08 -16.64 3.41
C ILE A 139 10.00 -15.44 3.19
N VAL A 140 10.70 -14.95 4.22
CA VAL A 140 11.54 -13.75 4.12
C VAL A 140 12.77 -13.99 3.26
N ASN A 141 13.14 -12.99 2.45
CA ASN A 141 14.42 -12.86 1.79
C ASN A 141 15.21 -11.73 2.45
N THR A 142 16.10 -12.08 3.39
CA THR A 142 16.91 -11.11 4.15
C THR A 142 17.98 -10.42 3.31
N ASP A 143 18.37 -10.99 2.17
CA ASP A 143 19.32 -10.39 1.24
C ASP A 143 18.67 -9.29 0.36
N SER A 144 17.35 -9.27 0.30
CA SER A 144 16.56 -8.28 -0.42
C SER A 144 15.94 -7.29 0.56
N ARG A 145 16.69 -6.25 0.93
CA ARG A 145 16.21 -5.19 1.84
C ARG A 145 16.03 -3.90 1.07
N CYS A 146 14.95 -3.17 1.36
CA CYS A 146 14.80 -1.80 0.85
C CYS A 146 15.98 -0.93 1.29
N LYS A 147 16.63 -0.23 0.33
CA LYS A 147 17.88 0.51 0.58
C LYS A 147 17.65 1.92 1.13
N TRP A 148 16.47 2.46 0.97
CA TRP A 148 16.10 3.81 1.36
C TRP A 148 15.07 3.85 2.50
N TYR A 149 14.46 2.70 2.83
CA TYR A 149 13.58 2.54 3.98
C TYR A 149 13.79 1.19 4.65
N PHE A 150 14.52 1.18 5.74
CA PHE A 150 15.02 -0.04 6.37
C PHE A 150 14.00 -0.88 7.13
N GLY A 151 12.72 -0.58 7.00
CA GLY A 151 11.62 -1.27 7.70
C GLY A 151 11.15 -2.57 7.07
N PHE A 152 11.63 -2.95 5.88
CA PHE A 152 11.15 -4.11 5.13
C PHE A 152 12.26 -4.98 4.58
N TYR A 153 12.02 -6.28 4.60
CA TYR A 153 12.71 -7.28 3.79
C TYR A 153 11.85 -7.68 2.61
N GLY A 154 12.46 -8.11 1.50
CA GLY A 154 11.75 -8.76 0.41
C GLY A 154 11.20 -10.13 0.82
N ILE A 155 10.36 -10.68 -0.04
CA ILE A 155 9.80 -12.03 0.11
C ILE A 155 10.39 -12.94 -0.96
N ASP A 156 10.81 -14.13 -0.56
CA ASP A 156 11.16 -15.19 -1.49
C ASP A 156 9.88 -15.87 -2.01
N MET A 157 9.45 -15.47 -3.20
CA MET A 157 8.21 -15.94 -3.81
C MET A 157 8.22 -17.42 -4.22
N SER A 158 9.38 -18.08 -4.16
CA SER A 158 9.48 -19.54 -4.35
C SER A 158 9.01 -20.33 -3.11
N LYS A 159 8.87 -19.68 -1.97
CA LYS A 159 8.49 -20.29 -0.70
C LYS A 159 6.99 -20.45 -0.55
N PRO A 160 6.52 -21.60 -0.04
CA PRO A 160 5.13 -21.75 0.31
C PRO A 160 4.74 -20.77 1.43
N GLY A 161 3.55 -20.16 1.32
CA GLY A 161 3.09 -19.10 2.21
C GLY A 161 3.37 -17.68 1.73
N ALA A 162 4.29 -17.49 0.76
CA ALA A 162 4.67 -16.19 0.24
C ALA A 162 3.51 -15.48 -0.48
N GLN A 163 2.82 -16.19 -1.37
CA GLN A 163 1.64 -15.64 -2.05
C GLN A 163 0.50 -15.37 -1.07
N GLU A 164 0.27 -16.26 -0.11
CA GLU A 164 -0.78 -16.12 0.90
C GLU A 164 -0.57 -14.90 1.80
N TYR A 165 0.70 -14.50 2.03
CA TYR A 165 0.98 -13.26 2.73
C TYR A 165 0.43 -12.05 1.95
N TYR A 166 0.79 -11.89 0.66
CA TYR A 166 0.25 -10.82 -0.19
C TYR A 166 -1.27 -10.91 -0.34
N ASP A 167 -1.83 -12.11 -0.51
CA ASP A 167 -3.28 -12.31 -0.56
C ASP A 167 -3.96 -11.78 0.71
N SER A 168 -3.35 -11.98 1.87
CA SER A 168 -3.87 -11.51 3.16
C SER A 168 -3.80 -9.98 3.31
N LEU A 169 -2.79 -9.32 2.71
CA LEU A 169 -2.70 -7.85 2.68
C LEU A 169 -3.86 -7.26 1.87
N PHE A 170 -4.08 -7.77 0.65
CA PHE A 170 -5.14 -7.25 -0.21
C PHE A 170 -6.54 -7.60 0.30
N GLU A 171 -6.71 -8.72 1.03
CA GLU A 171 -7.94 -9.00 1.76
C GLU A 171 -8.21 -7.94 2.84
N LEU A 172 -7.17 -7.50 3.56
CA LEU A 172 -7.29 -6.45 4.56
C LEU A 172 -7.66 -5.11 3.90
N TYR A 173 -6.97 -4.72 2.83
CA TYR A 173 -7.24 -3.46 2.13
C TYR A 173 -8.62 -3.44 1.47
N ASP A 174 -9.09 -4.56 0.92
CA ASP A 174 -10.45 -4.72 0.41
C ASP A 174 -11.48 -4.51 1.53
N SER A 175 -11.23 -5.05 2.72
CA SER A 175 -12.09 -4.86 3.89
C SER A 175 -12.16 -3.41 4.36
N TRP A 176 -11.11 -2.61 4.12
CA TRP A 176 -11.07 -1.18 4.42
C TRP A 176 -11.71 -0.31 3.33
N GLY A 177 -12.03 -0.88 2.19
CA GLY A 177 -12.62 -0.12 1.09
C GLY A 177 -11.59 0.66 0.25
N ILE A 178 -10.34 0.21 0.20
CA ILE A 178 -9.29 0.82 -0.62
C ILE A 178 -9.56 0.60 -2.11
N ASP A 179 -9.36 1.64 -2.93
CA ASP A 179 -9.59 1.62 -4.38
C ASP A 179 -8.29 1.68 -5.19
N TYR A 180 -7.22 2.21 -4.60
CA TYR A 180 -5.94 2.45 -5.27
C TYR A 180 -4.79 2.08 -4.35
N VAL A 181 -3.78 1.41 -4.90
CA VAL A 181 -2.56 1.03 -4.18
C VAL A 181 -1.34 1.52 -4.93
N LYS A 182 -0.57 2.43 -4.31
CA LYS A 182 0.79 2.76 -4.71
C LYS A 182 1.73 1.77 -4.03
N ALA A 183 2.26 0.82 -4.80
CA ALA A 183 3.19 -0.18 -4.30
C ALA A 183 4.64 0.24 -4.61
N ASP A 184 5.42 0.43 -3.57
CA ASP A 184 6.75 1.02 -3.62
C ASP A 184 7.88 -0.01 -3.45
N ASP A 185 9.13 0.37 -3.78
CA ASP A 185 10.34 -0.47 -3.81
C ASP A 185 10.27 -1.65 -4.81
N LEU A 186 9.56 -1.47 -5.93
CA LEU A 186 9.34 -2.53 -6.93
C LEU A 186 10.10 -2.33 -8.23
N LEU A 187 10.38 -1.09 -8.64
CA LEU A 187 10.95 -0.78 -9.95
C LEU A 187 12.43 -0.42 -9.90
N SER A 188 12.89 0.26 -8.85
CA SER A 188 14.26 0.76 -8.71
C SER A 188 14.65 0.83 -7.23
N PRO A 189 15.90 0.50 -6.88
CA PRO A 189 17.02 0.08 -7.73
C PRO A 189 16.95 -1.40 -8.16
N ILE A 190 15.96 -2.14 -7.69
CA ILE A 190 15.76 -3.57 -8.00
C ILE A 190 14.40 -3.68 -8.68
N TYR A 191 14.36 -4.36 -9.83
CA TYR A 191 13.10 -4.76 -10.44
C TYR A 191 12.61 -6.07 -9.79
N ALA A 192 11.61 -5.96 -8.92
CA ALA A 192 11.12 -7.06 -8.10
C ALA A 192 10.04 -7.88 -8.84
N HIS A 193 10.40 -8.50 -9.97
CA HIS A 193 9.49 -9.20 -10.88
C HIS A 193 8.49 -10.11 -10.17
N ASP A 194 8.97 -11.04 -9.35
CA ASP A 194 8.12 -12.07 -8.73
C ASP A 194 7.18 -11.50 -7.66
N GLU A 195 7.63 -10.45 -6.95
CA GLU A 195 6.77 -9.76 -5.98
C GLU A 195 5.74 -8.86 -6.69
N ILE A 196 6.06 -8.27 -7.84
CA ILE A 196 5.09 -7.56 -8.69
C ILE A 196 3.96 -8.51 -9.13
N GLU A 197 4.32 -9.70 -9.61
CA GLU A 197 3.35 -10.74 -10.00
C GLU A 197 2.47 -11.15 -8.80
N ALA A 198 3.06 -11.35 -7.63
CA ALA A 198 2.34 -11.75 -6.43
C ALA A 198 1.35 -10.68 -5.95
N ILE A 199 1.77 -9.41 -5.94
CA ILE A 199 0.93 -8.25 -5.60
C ILE A 199 -0.24 -8.15 -6.60
N THR A 200 0.05 -8.23 -7.89
CA THR A 200 -0.96 -8.20 -8.95
C THR A 200 -1.99 -9.32 -8.81
N LYS A 201 -1.52 -10.54 -8.56
CA LYS A 201 -2.37 -11.71 -8.35
C LYS A 201 -3.26 -11.54 -7.11
N ALA A 202 -2.70 -11.01 -6.01
CA ALA A 202 -3.45 -10.73 -4.79
C ALA A 202 -4.53 -9.68 -5.02
N ALA A 203 -4.23 -8.58 -5.73
CA ALA A 203 -5.18 -7.54 -6.08
C ALA A 203 -6.33 -8.07 -6.94
N ARG A 204 -6.01 -8.87 -7.96
CA ARG A 204 -7.01 -9.45 -8.90
C ARG A 204 -7.94 -10.48 -8.27
N LYS A 205 -7.57 -11.09 -7.15
CA LYS A 205 -8.44 -12.02 -6.41
C LYS A 205 -9.59 -11.33 -5.67
N ARG A 206 -9.58 -10.02 -5.56
CA ARG A 206 -10.57 -9.27 -4.78
C ARG A 206 -11.84 -9.01 -5.59
N LYS A 207 -12.96 -8.88 -4.87
CA LYS A 207 -14.26 -8.57 -5.48
C LYS A 207 -14.30 -7.14 -6.03
N ARG A 208 -13.65 -6.21 -5.33
CA ARG A 208 -13.48 -4.85 -5.78
C ARG A 208 -12.14 -4.74 -6.52
N PRO A 209 -12.14 -4.11 -7.69
CA PRO A 209 -10.90 -3.91 -8.43
C PRO A 209 -10.03 -2.83 -7.75
N PHE A 210 -8.74 -3.08 -7.67
CA PHE A 210 -7.74 -2.10 -7.27
C PHE A 210 -7.05 -1.50 -8.49
N VAL A 211 -6.90 -0.17 -8.51
CA VAL A 211 -5.92 0.46 -9.39
C VAL A 211 -4.54 0.26 -8.76
N LEU A 212 -3.65 -0.41 -9.45
CA LEU A 212 -2.29 -0.69 -8.99
C LEU A 212 -1.30 0.22 -9.71
N SER A 213 -0.57 1.02 -8.94
CA SER A 213 0.52 1.87 -9.39
C SER A 213 1.83 1.38 -8.81
N LEU A 214 2.85 1.18 -9.64
CA LEU A 214 4.16 0.69 -9.24
C LEU A 214 5.15 1.84 -9.10
N SER A 215 6.01 1.80 -8.08
CA SER A 215 6.95 2.84 -7.69
C SER A 215 8.25 2.19 -7.13
N PRO A 216 9.39 2.91 -6.96
CA PRO A 216 9.68 4.26 -7.41
C PRO A 216 10.45 4.27 -8.74
N GLY A 217 10.69 5.48 -9.23
CA GLY A 217 11.58 5.73 -10.36
C GLY A 217 11.00 5.40 -11.73
N PRO A 218 11.81 5.50 -12.78
CA PRO A 218 11.37 5.19 -14.12
C PRO A 218 11.16 3.67 -14.29
N ALA A 219 10.09 3.30 -14.96
CA ALA A 219 9.85 1.92 -15.36
C ALA A 219 10.95 1.45 -16.32
N PRO A 220 11.60 0.29 -16.08
CA PRO A 220 12.60 -0.26 -16.98
C PRO A 220 11.97 -0.60 -18.35
N VAL A 221 12.48 -0.01 -19.43
CA VAL A 221 11.91 -0.18 -20.77
C VAL A 221 11.94 -1.64 -21.23
N GLU A 222 12.97 -2.37 -20.85
CA GLU A 222 13.11 -3.80 -21.14
C GLU A 222 11.98 -4.64 -20.53
N ASN A 223 11.34 -4.17 -19.45
CA ASN A 223 10.25 -4.85 -18.76
C ASN A 223 8.85 -4.34 -19.17
N ILE A 224 8.74 -3.49 -20.19
CA ILE A 224 7.47 -2.83 -20.53
C ILE A 224 6.32 -3.80 -20.80
N LYS A 225 6.59 -4.94 -21.45
CA LYS A 225 5.56 -5.95 -21.72
C LYS A 225 5.03 -6.59 -20.45
N HIS A 226 5.91 -6.85 -19.49
CA HIS A 226 5.52 -7.36 -18.18
C HIS A 226 4.69 -6.30 -17.44
N LEU A 227 5.19 -5.06 -17.34
CA LEU A 227 4.50 -3.98 -16.66
C LEU A 227 3.09 -3.73 -17.22
N GLN A 228 2.92 -3.74 -18.54
CA GLN A 228 1.61 -3.60 -19.19
C GLN A 228 0.64 -4.75 -18.84
N SER A 229 1.16 -5.92 -18.49
CA SER A 229 0.34 -7.08 -18.11
C SER A 229 -0.10 -7.07 -16.64
N VAL A 230 0.61 -6.36 -15.76
CA VAL A 230 0.47 -6.46 -14.30
C VAL A 230 -0.10 -5.22 -13.63
N ALA A 231 0.14 -4.02 -14.15
CA ALA A 231 -0.28 -2.78 -13.52
C ALA A 231 -1.02 -1.86 -14.50
N GLN A 232 -1.73 -0.87 -13.93
CA GLN A 232 -2.39 0.18 -14.70
C GLN A 232 -1.47 1.41 -14.85
N LEU A 233 -0.52 1.59 -13.90
CA LEU A 233 0.39 2.75 -13.84
C LEU A 233 1.79 2.31 -13.41
#